data_16c1390743db7c4ae211188cde3ec931
#
_entry.id   16c1390743db7c4ae211188cde3ec931
#
_cell.length_a   1.000
_cell.length_b   1.000
_cell.length_c   1.000
_cell.angle_alpha   90.00
_cell.angle_beta   90.00
_cell.angle_gamma   90.00
#
_symmetry.space_group_name_H-M   'P 1'
#
loop_
_entity.id
_entity.type
_entity.pdbx_description
1 polymer ?
#
loop_
_entity_poly.entity_id
_entity_poly.type
_entity_poly.pdbx_seq_one_letter_code
_entity_poly.pdbx_strand_id
1 'polypeptide(L)'
;PSDDPKILFNYISDPSDWEDFRRCICLSREIFAQDAFKPFVMGEIQPCADVQTDEELNAFSSEHVETAYHPCGTCRMGRRDDPNAVVDSTGQVIGVEGLRVADSSIFPRITNGNLNGPSIMVGEKMSDHILGLDPLARSNDEPWLHPNWETEQR
;
A
#
# COMPACT_ATOMS: atom_id res chain seq x y z
N PRO A 1 24.65 1.02 19.04
CA PRO A 1 23.75 2.13 18.69
C PRO A 1 24.27 3.01 17.54
N SER A 2 25.59 2.92 17.24
CA SER A 2 26.24 3.70 16.18
C SER A 2 26.27 3.01 14.81
N ASP A 3 25.87 1.77 14.75
CA ASP A 3 25.84 1.02 13.49
C ASP A 3 24.54 1.26 12.73
N ASP A 4 24.61 1.27 11.42
CA ASP A 4 23.44 1.35 10.56
C ASP A 4 22.52 0.14 10.76
N PRO A 5 21.18 0.32 10.68
CA PRO A 5 20.26 -0.80 10.79
C PRO A 5 20.44 -1.77 9.62
N LYS A 6 20.36 -3.06 9.92
CA LYS A 6 20.32 -4.10 8.88
C LYS A 6 18.89 -4.20 8.37
N ILE A 7 18.68 -3.85 7.10
CA ILE A 7 17.38 -3.89 6.44
C ILE A 7 17.39 -5.00 5.39
N LEU A 8 16.50 -5.97 5.54
CA LEU A 8 16.26 -7.03 4.56
C LEU A 8 14.83 -6.90 4.05
N PHE A 9 14.67 -6.44 2.82
CA PHE A 9 13.34 -6.27 2.22
C PHE A 9 12.69 -7.61 1.83
N ASN A 10 13.50 -8.59 1.45
CA ASN A 10 13.04 -9.94 1.06
C ASN A 10 11.95 -9.90 -0.03
N TYR A 11 12.17 -9.07 -1.06
CA TYR A 11 11.23 -8.90 -2.17
C TYR A 11 10.91 -10.23 -2.86
N ILE A 12 9.68 -10.33 -3.37
CA ILE A 12 9.20 -11.45 -4.22
C ILE A 12 9.36 -12.81 -3.53
N SER A 13 9.31 -12.83 -2.20
CA SER A 13 9.35 -14.08 -1.42
C SER A 13 8.01 -14.82 -1.37
N ASP A 14 6.90 -14.09 -1.60
CA ASP A 14 5.58 -14.67 -1.71
C ASP A 14 5.27 -15.00 -3.19
N PRO A 15 4.77 -16.21 -3.51
CA PRO A 15 4.40 -16.57 -4.87
C PRO A 15 3.37 -15.63 -5.53
N SER A 16 2.50 -14.98 -4.75
CA SER A 16 1.50 -14.03 -5.26
C SER A 16 2.14 -12.76 -5.80
N ASP A 17 3.30 -12.34 -5.27
CA ASP A 17 3.99 -11.13 -5.73
C ASP A 17 4.36 -11.23 -7.22
N TRP A 18 4.78 -12.42 -7.67
CA TRP A 18 5.10 -12.65 -9.08
C TRP A 18 3.90 -12.45 -10.00
N GLU A 19 2.74 -12.96 -9.59
CA GLU A 19 1.51 -12.79 -10.35
C GLU A 19 1.08 -11.33 -10.39
N ASP A 20 1.15 -10.64 -9.27
CA ASP A 20 0.78 -9.23 -9.17
C ASP A 20 1.69 -8.33 -10.00
N PHE A 21 3.01 -8.55 -9.99
CA PHE A 21 3.93 -7.81 -10.87
C PHE A 21 3.63 -8.04 -12.35
N ARG A 22 3.42 -9.27 -12.79
CA ARG A 22 3.02 -9.55 -14.17
C ARG A 22 1.72 -8.86 -14.56
N ARG A 23 0.71 -8.94 -13.68
CA ARG A 23 -0.58 -8.27 -13.90
C ARG A 23 -0.41 -6.75 -14.00
N CYS A 24 0.41 -6.14 -13.16
CA CYS A 24 0.70 -4.72 -13.22
C CYS A 24 1.34 -4.30 -14.54
N ILE A 25 2.30 -5.07 -15.04
CA ILE A 25 2.94 -4.80 -16.33
C ILE A 25 1.92 -4.92 -17.46
N CYS A 26 1.16 -6.02 -17.52
CA CYS A 26 0.14 -6.25 -18.55
C CYS A 26 -0.94 -5.17 -18.52
N LEU A 27 -1.46 -4.83 -17.35
CA LEU A 27 -2.46 -3.77 -17.20
C LEU A 27 -1.92 -2.40 -17.64
N SER A 28 -0.67 -2.09 -17.33
CA SER A 28 -0.03 -0.85 -17.79
C SER A 28 0.03 -0.81 -19.32
N ARG A 29 0.39 -1.91 -19.97
CA ARG A 29 0.39 -2.04 -21.44
C ARG A 29 -1.02 -1.81 -22.01
N GLU A 30 -2.04 -2.42 -21.42
CA GLU A 30 -3.44 -2.22 -21.85
C GLU A 30 -3.88 -0.77 -21.73
N ILE A 31 -3.52 -0.10 -20.62
CA ILE A 31 -3.84 1.33 -20.41
C ILE A 31 -3.17 2.19 -21.47
N PHE A 32 -1.87 2.02 -21.70
CA PHE A 32 -1.14 2.83 -22.68
C PHE A 32 -1.49 2.49 -24.14
N ALA A 33 -2.10 1.33 -24.41
CA ALA A 33 -2.61 0.97 -25.74
C ALA A 33 -3.94 1.65 -26.08
N GLN A 34 -4.60 2.32 -25.12
CA GLN A 34 -5.88 3.01 -25.36
C GLN A 34 -5.72 4.18 -26.36
N ASP A 35 -6.78 4.42 -27.14
CA ASP A 35 -6.77 5.43 -28.21
C ASP A 35 -6.38 6.83 -27.70
N ALA A 36 -6.77 7.18 -26.48
CA ALA A 36 -6.43 8.45 -25.85
C ALA A 36 -4.93 8.66 -25.66
N PHE A 37 -4.17 7.59 -25.50
CA PHE A 37 -2.71 7.65 -25.31
C PHE A 37 -1.90 7.59 -26.61
N LYS A 38 -2.48 7.03 -27.68
CA LYS A 38 -1.77 6.82 -28.98
C LYS A 38 -0.98 8.03 -29.49
N PRO A 39 -1.49 9.29 -29.40
CA PRO A 39 -0.73 10.44 -29.85
C PRO A 39 0.52 10.77 -29.02
N PHE A 40 0.64 10.21 -27.81
CA PHE A 40 1.68 10.54 -26.83
C PHE A 40 2.66 9.39 -26.59
N VAL A 41 2.32 8.15 -26.97
CA VAL A 41 3.14 6.96 -26.76
C VAL A 41 4.00 6.70 -28.00
N MET A 42 5.31 6.75 -27.84
CA MET A 42 6.27 6.43 -28.89
C MET A 42 6.70 4.95 -28.86
N GLY A 43 6.67 4.34 -27.69
CA GLY A 43 7.04 2.92 -27.49
C GLY A 43 7.24 2.60 -26.02
N GLU A 44 7.35 1.32 -25.74
CA GLU A 44 7.65 0.81 -24.39
C GLU A 44 9.17 0.80 -24.19
N ILE A 45 9.63 1.41 -23.09
CA ILE A 45 11.05 1.48 -22.72
C ILE A 45 11.42 0.28 -21.84
N GLN A 46 10.58 -0.02 -20.85
CA GLN A 46 10.75 -1.11 -19.89
C GLN A 46 9.40 -1.78 -19.61
N PRO A 47 9.38 -3.11 -19.55
CA PRO A 47 10.47 -4.10 -19.79
C PRO A 47 10.92 -4.23 -21.24
N CYS A 48 10.37 -3.52 -22.16
CA CYS A 48 10.41 -3.54 -23.62
C CYS A 48 9.42 -4.55 -24.26
N ALA A 49 9.04 -4.24 -25.51
CA ALA A 49 8.01 -5.02 -26.21
C ALA A 49 8.37 -6.50 -26.48
N ASP A 50 9.63 -6.87 -26.39
CA ASP A 50 10.09 -8.25 -26.63
C ASP A 50 9.92 -9.16 -25.40
N VAL A 51 9.71 -8.58 -24.21
CA VAL A 51 9.48 -9.32 -22.95
C VAL A 51 8.00 -9.66 -22.81
N GLN A 52 7.61 -10.89 -23.13
CA GLN A 52 6.21 -11.29 -23.23
C GLN A 52 5.81 -12.49 -22.36
N THR A 53 6.71 -13.44 -22.15
CA THR A 53 6.41 -14.65 -21.38
C THR A 53 6.44 -14.38 -19.87
N ASP A 54 5.76 -15.23 -19.11
CA ASP A 54 5.77 -15.16 -17.64
C ASP A 54 7.19 -15.24 -17.07
N GLU A 55 8.02 -16.10 -17.66
CA GLU A 55 9.42 -16.26 -17.27
C GLU A 55 10.25 -15.00 -17.52
N GLU A 56 10.06 -14.36 -18.67
CA GLU A 56 10.74 -13.11 -19.01
C GLU A 56 10.28 -11.95 -18.13
N LEU A 57 8.97 -11.85 -17.87
CA LEU A 57 8.41 -10.84 -16.97
C LEU A 57 8.89 -11.04 -15.52
N ASN A 58 9.00 -12.29 -15.06
CA ASN A 58 9.56 -12.60 -13.76
C ASN A 58 11.05 -12.23 -13.68
N ALA A 59 11.83 -12.57 -14.71
CA ALA A 59 13.24 -12.20 -14.75
C ALA A 59 13.42 -10.67 -14.69
N PHE A 60 12.66 -9.93 -15.48
CA PHE A 60 12.65 -8.47 -15.44
C PHE A 60 12.28 -7.95 -14.05
N SER A 61 11.18 -8.45 -13.45
CA SER A 61 10.73 -8.03 -12.12
C SER A 61 11.78 -8.31 -11.06
N SER A 62 12.44 -9.47 -11.09
CA SER A 62 13.50 -9.83 -10.16
C SER A 62 14.71 -8.89 -10.21
N GLU A 63 15.05 -8.40 -11.39
CA GLU A 63 16.18 -7.50 -11.59
C GLU A 63 15.86 -6.04 -11.23
N HIS A 64 14.59 -5.63 -11.37
CA HIS A 64 14.20 -4.22 -11.29
C HIS A 64 13.31 -3.89 -10.08
N VAL A 65 12.92 -4.87 -9.25
CA VAL A 65 12.09 -4.61 -8.09
C VAL A 65 12.82 -3.74 -7.07
N GLU A 66 12.17 -2.69 -6.64
CA GLU A 66 12.65 -1.79 -5.61
C GLU A 66 11.51 -1.32 -4.70
N THR A 67 11.87 -0.66 -3.61
CA THR A 67 10.86 -0.13 -2.68
C THR A 67 10.15 1.10 -3.27
N ALA A 68 8.82 1.16 -3.07
CA ALA A 68 8.04 2.38 -3.31
C ALA A 68 8.06 3.35 -2.11
N TYR A 69 8.93 3.11 -1.13
CA TYR A 69 9.10 3.92 0.09
C TYR A 69 7.84 4.03 0.95
N HIS A 70 7.01 2.99 0.94
CA HIS A 70 5.80 2.89 1.75
C HIS A 70 5.82 1.68 2.70
N PRO A 71 6.82 1.57 3.62
CA PRO A 71 6.86 0.48 4.58
C PRO A 71 5.73 0.62 5.60
N CYS A 72 5.06 -0.51 5.89
CA CYS A 72 4.00 -0.57 6.90
C CYS A 72 3.88 -1.99 7.47
N GLY A 73 3.06 -2.15 8.52
CA GLY A 73 2.64 -3.46 9.01
C GLY A 73 3.60 -4.17 9.98
N THR A 74 4.78 -3.61 10.30
CA THR A 74 5.74 -4.26 11.22
C THR A 74 5.27 -4.34 12.68
N CYS A 75 4.31 -3.48 13.07
CA CYS A 75 3.61 -3.51 14.36
C CYS A 75 2.11 -3.68 14.15
N ARG A 76 1.73 -4.58 13.24
CA ARG A 76 0.36 -4.67 12.73
C ARG A 76 -0.71 -4.73 13.84
N MET A 77 -1.78 -4.01 13.60
CA MET A 77 -2.98 -4.02 14.44
C MET A 77 -3.76 -5.32 14.23
N GLY A 78 -4.29 -5.85 15.32
CA GLY A 78 -5.16 -7.01 15.27
C GLY A 78 -5.86 -7.26 16.59
N ARG A 79 -6.58 -8.39 16.64
CA ARG A 79 -7.21 -8.85 17.86
C ARG A 79 -6.16 -9.40 18.83
N ARG A 80 -6.43 -9.35 20.13
CA ARG A 80 -5.51 -9.84 21.17
C ARG A 80 -5.23 -11.35 21.10
N ASP A 81 -6.12 -12.11 20.42
CA ASP A 81 -5.98 -13.55 20.18
C ASP A 81 -5.28 -13.87 18.85
N ASP A 82 -4.96 -12.87 18.02
CA ASP A 82 -4.15 -13.04 16.80
C ASP A 82 -2.66 -13.09 17.17
N PRO A 83 -1.95 -14.22 16.95
CA PRO A 83 -0.54 -14.34 17.31
C PRO A 83 0.39 -13.42 16.50
N ASN A 84 -0.11 -12.85 15.40
CA ASN A 84 0.63 -11.91 14.57
C ASN A 84 0.32 -10.45 14.89
N ALA A 85 -0.62 -10.15 15.79
CA ALA A 85 -0.92 -8.78 16.18
C ALA A 85 0.11 -8.28 17.20
N VAL A 86 0.59 -7.06 16.99
CA VAL A 86 1.50 -6.35 17.90
C VAL A 86 0.74 -5.33 18.73
N VAL A 87 -0.22 -4.65 18.12
CA VAL A 87 -1.06 -3.65 18.80
C VAL A 87 -2.54 -3.96 18.63
N ASP A 88 -3.36 -3.45 19.54
CA ASP A 88 -4.82 -3.48 19.43
C ASP A 88 -5.35 -2.26 18.62
N SER A 89 -6.68 -2.17 18.48
CA SER A 89 -7.34 -1.10 17.72
C SER A 89 -7.14 0.31 18.27
N THR A 90 -6.57 0.44 19.45
CA THR A 90 -6.21 1.74 20.08
C THR A 90 -4.70 2.00 19.99
N GLY A 91 -3.96 1.21 19.22
CA GLY A 91 -2.51 1.30 19.11
C GLY A 91 -1.73 0.81 20.33
N GLN A 92 -2.40 0.28 21.35
CA GLN A 92 -1.74 -0.23 22.56
C GLN A 92 -1.03 -1.53 22.29
N VAL A 93 0.23 -1.65 22.69
CA VAL A 93 1.03 -2.86 22.53
C VAL A 93 0.45 -3.99 23.37
N ILE A 94 0.17 -5.13 22.72
CA ILE A 94 -0.39 -6.31 23.38
C ILE A 94 0.64 -6.90 24.34
N GLY A 95 0.25 -7.06 25.61
CA GLY A 95 1.13 -7.61 26.65
C GLY A 95 2.07 -6.61 27.31
N VAL A 96 2.04 -5.33 26.92
CA VAL A 96 2.84 -4.27 27.56
C VAL A 96 1.92 -3.12 27.98
N GLU A 97 2.04 -2.67 29.23
CA GLU A 97 1.25 -1.55 29.73
C GLU A 97 1.90 -0.21 29.38
N GLY A 98 1.09 0.80 29.08
CA GLY A 98 1.54 2.19 28.89
C GLY A 98 2.33 2.44 27.61
N LEU A 99 2.39 1.50 26.67
CA LEU A 99 3.10 1.64 25.40
C LEU A 99 2.12 1.60 24.22
N ARG A 100 2.27 2.54 23.29
CA ARG A 100 1.48 2.61 22.04
C ARG A 100 2.39 2.79 20.83
N VAL A 101 1.88 2.38 19.69
CA VAL A 101 2.46 2.68 18.37
C VAL A 101 1.46 3.50 17.58
N ALA A 102 1.92 4.60 16.98
CA ALA A 102 1.07 5.62 16.34
C ALA A 102 1.60 6.04 14.97
N ASP A 103 1.98 5.08 14.15
CA ASP A 103 2.47 5.30 12.78
C ASP A 103 1.97 4.21 11.81
N SER A 104 2.39 4.24 10.55
CA SER A 104 1.95 3.29 9.53
C SER A 104 2.35 1.83 9.81
N SER A 105 3.25 1.57 10.75
CA SER A 105 3.61 0.20 11.13
C SER A 105 2.43 -0.59 11.72
N ILE A 106 1.39 0.11 12.23
CA ILE A 106 0.19 -0.55 12.75
C ILE A 106 -0.77 -1.07 11.68
N PHE A 107 -0.62 -0.71 10.41
CA PHE A 107 -1.53 -1.18 9.37
C PHE A 107 -1.51 -2.70 9.26
N PRO A 108 -2.67 -3.38 9.29
CA PRO A 108 -2.73 -4.84 9.10
C PRO A 108 -2.40 -5.27 7.67
N ARG A 109 -2.60 -4.37 6.70
CA ARG A 109 -2.25 -4.52 5.28
C ARG A 109 -1.92 -3.16 4.70
N ILE A 110 -1.13 -3.15 3.62
CA ILE A 110 -0.86 -1.92 2.87
C ILE A 110 -2.17 -1.38 2.28
N THR A 111 -2.30 -0.06 2.27
CA THR A 111 -3.43 0.62 1.62
C THR A 111 -3.26 0.61 0.10
N ASN A 112 -4.34 0.82 -0.63
CA ASN A 112 -4.34 0.82 -2.11
C ASN A 112 -3.83 2.12 -2.75
N GLY A 113 -3.27 3.01 -1.96
CA GLY A 113 -2.68 4.28 -2.38
C GLY A 113 -1.55 4.67 -1.45
N ASN A 114 -1.00 5.87 -1.64
CA ASN A 114 0.12 6.37 -0.85
C ASN A 114 -0.19 6.39 0.65
N LEU A 115 0.80 6.01 1.46
CA LEU A 115 0.64 5.93 2.92
C LEU A 115 0.57 7.29 3.62
N ASN A 116 0.91 8.40 2.97
CA ASN A 116 1.00 9.71 3.63
C ASN A 116 -0.32 10.11 4.31
N GLY A 117 -1.41 10.14 3.56
CA GLY A 117 -2.74 10.46 4.11
C GLY A 117 -3.18 9.53 5.25
N PRO A 118 -3.16 8.19 5.04
CA PRO A 118 -3.46 7.23 6.09
C PRO A 118 -2.55 7.34 7.32
N SER A 119 -1.26 7.65 7.16
CA SER A 119 -0.33 7.82 8.29
C SER A 119 -0.68 9.04 9.14
N ILE A 120 -1.03 10.16 8.50
CA ILE A 120 -1.53 11.35 9.20
C ILE A 120 -2.81 11.00 9.96
N MET A 121 -3.76 10.33 9.33
CA MET A 121 -5.01 9.89 9.95
C MET A 121 -4.75 9.00 11.18
N VAL A 122 -3.78 8.08 11.11
CA VAL A 122 -3.39 7.26 12.27
C VAL A 122 -2.84 8.13 13.39
N GLY A 123 -1.96 9.09 13.08
CA GLY A 123 -1.41 10.02 14.07
C GLY A 123 -2.50 10.78 14.81
N GLU A 124 -3.44 11.38 14.10
CA GLU A 124 -4.60 12.08 14.66
C GLU A 124 -5.45 11.14 15.52
N LYS A 125 -5.81 9.98 14.99
CA LYS A 125 -6.66 9.02 15.70
C LYS A 125 -6.01 8.48 16.97
N MET A 126 -4.71 8.19 16.94
CA MET A 126 -3.99 7.72 18.12
C MET A 126 -3.81 8.83 19.14
N SER A 127 -3.67 10.09 18.70
CA SER A 127 -3.68 11.26 19.58
C SER A 127 -4.98 11.34 20.39
N ASP A 128 -6.14 11.18 19.72
CA ASP A 128 -7.44 11.14 20.40
C ASP A 128 -7.49 10.05 21.47
N HIS A 129 -7.04 8.84 21.13
CA HIS A 129 -6.98 7.72 22.07
C HIS A 129 -6.05 7.99 23.28
N ILE A 130 -4.91 8.63 23.06
CA ILE A 130 -3.96 8.97 24.13
C ILE A 130 -4.54 10.04 25.06
N LEU A 131 -5.21 11.03 24.49
CA LEU A 131 -5.80 12.15 25.23
C LEU A 131 -7.18 11.80 25.82
N GLY A 132 -7.76 10.66 25.49
CA GLY A 132 -9.10 10.25 25.94
C GLY A 132 -10.22 11.11 25.34
N LEU A 133 -10.01 11.62 24.12
CA LEU A 133 -11.00 12.43 23.41
C LEU A 133 -12.04 11.56 22.73
N ASP A 134 -13.26 12.07 22.63
CA ASP A 134 -14.32 11.44 21.86
C ASP A 134 -13.96 11.41 20.36
N PRO A 135 -14.34 10.35 19.64
CA PRO A 135 -14.18 10.31 18.20
C PRO A 135 -14.91 11.48 17.52
N LEU A 136 -14.34 11.99 16.44
CA LEU A 136 -15.03 12.94 15.58
C LEU A 136 -16.40 12.39 15.16
N ALA A 137 -17.39 13.26 15.11
CA ALA A 137 -18.70 12.89 14.57
C ALA A 137 -18.55 12.37 13.14
N ARG A 138 -19.33 11.34 12.79
CA ARG A 138 -19.35 10.85 11.41
C ARG A 138 -19.88 11.96 10.50
N SER A 139 -19.14 12.26 9.44
CA SER A 139 -19.70 13.03 8.33
C SER A 139 -20.78 12.20 7.66
N ASN A 140 -21.95 12.79 7.49
CA ASN A 140 -23.04 12.21 6.72
C ASN A 140 -23.09 12.78 5.29
N ASP A 141 -22.02 13.48 4.87
CA ASP A 141 -21.93 14.03 3.54
C ASP A 141 -21.83 12.88 2.53
N GLU A 142 -22.80 12.82 1.64
CA GLU A 142 -22.73 11.89 0.53
C GLU A 142 -21.73 12.42 -0.49
N PRO A 143 -20.86 11.55 -1.04
CA PRO A 143 -19.95 11.97 -2.10
C PRO A 143 -20.77 12.41 -3.32
N TRP A 144 -20.37 13.54 -3.90
CA TRP A 144 -20.96 13.93 -5.17
C TRP A 144 -20.53 12.92 -6.25
N LEU A 145 -21.51 12.33 -6.93
CA LEU A 145 -21.29 11.46 -8.08
C LEU A 145 -21.79 12.19 -9.34
N HIS A 146 -20.97 12.19 -10.39
CA HIS A 146 -21.39 12.69 -11.69
C HIS A 146 -22.64 11.93 -12.14
N PRO A 147 -23.74 12.59 -12.61
CA PRO A 147 -24.99 11.91 -12.98
C PRO A 147 -24.79 10.77 -13.99
N ASN A 148 -23.82 10.91 -14.88
CA ASN A 148 -23.50 9.94 -15.92
C ASN A 148 -22.17 9.22 -15.68
N TRP A 149 -21.77 9.03 -14.42
CA TRP A 149 -20.46 8.45 -14.08
C TRP A 149 -20.20 7.06 -14.69
N GLU A 150 -21.26 6.31 -14.99
CA GLU A 150 -21.17 4.99 -15.62
C GLU A 150 -20.90 5.07 -17.14
N THR A 151 -21.27 6.14 -17.80
CA THR A 151 -21.26 6.26 -19.28
C THR A 151 -20.37 7.39 -19.80
N GLU A 152 -20.10 8.39 -19.00
CA GLU A 152 -19.27 9.55 -19.36
C GLU A 152 -18.03 9.58 -18.47
N GLN A 153 -16.91 9.19 -19.04
CA GLN A 153 -15.61 9.45 -18.44
C GLN A 153 -15.08 10.78 -18.98
N ARG A 154 -14.41 11.55 -18.12
CA ARG A 154 -13.84 12.85 -18.49
C ARG A 154 -12.84 12.73 -19.63
#